data_0c4299e1fa9b74f5f485dece73ed51e2
#
_entry.id   0c4299e1fa9b74f5f485dece73ed51e2
#
_cell.length_a   1.000
_cell.length_b   1.000
_cell.length_c   1.000
_cell.angle_alpha   90.00
_cell.angle_beta   90.00
_cell.angle_gamma   90.00
#
_symmetry.space_group_name_H-M   'P 1'
#
loop_
_entity.id
_entity.type
_entity.pdbx_description
1 polymer ?
#
loop_
_entity_poly.entity_id
_entity_poly.type
_entity_poly.pdbx_seq_one_letter_code
_entity_poly.pdbx_strand_id
1 'polypeptide(L)'
;MTGAPFASAIRRLREAARRGRALSATLAGVTLLVTALSGWLALQVYEQRTEEQRRQDILAAARQSALNFTSLDYRHYDRDSANVLKGATGDFKDQFAAQTAELTKLVAANKSVSQGQVLEAGITRADDRSARVLVVADSKVTNTAAPQGQARTYRLQLDLVHEGGRWLTSDVEFVG
;
A
#
# COMPACT_ATOMS: atom_id res chain seq x y z
N MET A 1 16.30 83.06 24.07
CA MET A 1 16.78 82.15 23.01
C MET A 1 16.92 80.74 23.58
N THR A 2 15.88 79.97 23.64
CA THR A 2 15.93 78.55 24.15
C THR A 2 14.81 77.74 23.53
N GLY A 3 15.01 77.37 22.26
CA GLY A 3 14.00 76.54 21.53
C GLY A 3 14.54 75.32 20.80
N ALA A 4 15.84 74.99 20.90
CA ALA A 4 16.51 73.98 20.06
C ALA A 4 16.55 72.56 20.60
N PRO A 5 16.47 72.22 21.93
CA PRO A 5 16.61 70.83 22.40
C PRO A 5 15.34 69.98 22.26
N PHE A 6 14.13 70.58 22.26
CA PHE A 6 12.87 69.85 22.24
C PHE A 6 12.54 69.22 20.87
N ALA A 7 12.85 69.90 19.78
CA ALA A 7 12.58 69.42 18.44
C ALA A 7 13.45 68.19 18.07
N SER A 8 14.68 68.09 18.57
CA SER A 8 15.60 66.97 18.32
C SER A 8 15.18 65.69 19.10
N ALA A 9 14.60 65.86 20.31
CA ALA A 9 14.10 64.73 21.11
C ALA A 9 12.84 64.08 20.47
N ILE A 10 11.92 64.89 19.97
CA ILE A 10 10.71 64.39 19.27
C ILE A 10 11.09 63.67 17.97
N ARG A 11 12.08 64.15 17.25
CA ARG A 11 12.56 63.48 16.02
C ARG A 11 13.18 62.11 16.31
N ARG A 12 14.02 62.00 17.34
CA ARG A 12 14.61 60.71 17.77
C ARG A 12 13.53 59.72 18.24
N LEU A 13 12.51 60.14 18.96
CA LEU A 13 11.39 59.30 19.37
C LEU A 13 10.58 58.81 18.17
N ARG A 14 10.34 59.62 17.17
CA ARG A 14 9.64 59.23 15.93
C ARG A 14 10.47 58.24 15.10
N GLU A 15 11.78 58.41 15.04
CA GLU A 15 12.72 57.52 14.34
C GLU A 15 12.80 56.14 15.07
N ALA A 16 12.87 56.12 16.38
CA ALA A 16 12.85 54.92 17.19
C ALA A 16 11.49 54.14 17.04
N ALA A 17 10.38 54.86 17.03
CA ALA A 17 9.07 54.28 16.81
C ALA A 17 8.89 53.70 15.37
N ARG A 18 9.48 54.36 14.37
CA ARG A 18 9.47 53.87 13.00
C ARG A 18 10.33 52.60 12.85
N ARG A 19 11.53 52.56 13.48
CA ARG A 19 12.39 51.36 13.50
C ARG A 19 11.75 50.20 14.22
N GLY A 20 11.07 50.46 15.35
CA GLY A 20 10.34 49.42 16.06
C GLY A 20 9.20 48.80 15.22
N ARG A 21 8.42 49.66 14.50
CA ARG A 21 7.35 49.18 13.59
C ARG A 21 7.93 48.42 12.37
N ALA A 22 9.06 48.82 11.82
CA ALA A 22 9.70 48.11 10.73
C ALA A 22 10.21 46.74 11.17
N LEU A 23 10.81 46.64 12.36
CA LEU A 23 11.28 45.36 12.93
C LEU A 23 10.13 44.44 13.24
N SER A 24 9.01 44.93 13.80
CA SER A 24 7.84 44.10 14.05
C SER A 24 7.17 43.63 12.76
N ALA A 25 7.13 44.44 11.72
CA ALA A 25 6.58 44.07 10.42
C ALA A 25 7.45 43.01 9.73
N THR A 26 8.77 43.10 9.81
CA THR A 26 9.68 42.10 9.25
C THR A 26 9.59 40.78 10.02
N LEU A 27 9.51 40.80 11.35
CA LEU A 27 9.30 39.60 12.17
C LEU A 27 7.97 38.94 11.84
N ALA A 28 6.89 39.69 11.73
CA ALA A 28 5.58 39.15 11.34
C ALA A 28 5.62 38.53 9.93
N GLY A 29 6.31 39.16 8.97
CA GLY A 29 6.49 38.64 7.63
C GLY A 29 7.27 37.29 7.62
N VAL A 30 8.37 37.23 8.37
CA VAL A 30 9.16 35.98 8.51
C VAL A 30 8.36 34.89 9.16
N THR A 31 7.60 35.20 10.22
CA THR A 31 6.76 34.21 10.88
C THR A 31 5.69 33.64 9.92
N LEU A 32 5.03 34.50 9.14
CA LEU A 32 4.05 34.07 8.15
C LEU A 32 4.68 33.19 7.05
N LEU A 33 5.87 33.54 6.58
CA LEU A 33 6.61 32.72 5.60
C LEU A 33 6.98 31.35 6.17
N VAL A 34 7.48 31.30 7.39
CA VAL A 34 7.84 30.03 8.04
C VAL A 34 6.61 29.15 8.26
N THR A 35 5.49 29.72 8.72
CA THR A 35 4.25 28.96 8.92
C THR A 35 3.68 28.44 7.59
N ALA A 36 3.69 29.26 6.53
CA ALA A 36 3.25 28.85 5.20
C ALA A 36 4.12 27.73 4.64
N LEU A 37 5.45 27.85 4.75
CA LEU A 37 6.39 26.84 4.29
C LEU A 37 6.25 25.53 5.09
N SER A 38 6.07 25.62 6.40
CA SER A 38 5.85 24.45 7.26
C SER A 38 4.54 23.74 6.92
N GLY A 39 3.47 24.48 6.65
CA GLY A 39 2.20 23.93 6.22
C GLY A 39 2.29 23.23 4.87
N TRP A 40 2.97 23.82 3.90
CA TRP A 40 3.20 23.22 2.59
C TRP A 40 4.04 21.95 2.66
N LEU A 41 5.12 21.95 3.44
CA LEU A 41 5.94 20.75 3.67
C LEU A 41 5.15 19.64 4.37
N ALA A 42 4.30 19.98 5.35
CA ALA A 42 3.46 19.01 6.04
C ALA A 42 2.48 18.32 5.08
N LEU A 43 1.87 19.08 4.14
CA LEU A 43 0.99 18.52 3.12
C LEU A 43 1.74 17.55 2.19
N GLN A 44 2.90 17.92 1.71
CA GLN A 44 3.73 17.05 0.87
C GLN A 44 4.11 15.73 1.58
N VAL A 45 4.52 15.81 2.83
CA VAL A 45 4.86 14.62 3.62
C VAL A 45 3.62 13.74 3.85
N TYR A 46 2.46 14.35 4.05
CA TYR A 46 1.21 13.61 4.22
C TYR A 46 0.82 12.85 2.94
N GLU A 47 0.87 13.51 1.78
CA GLU A 47 0.59 12.87 0.49
C GLU A 47 1.55 11.70 0.21
N GLN A 48 2.85 11.90 0.42
CA GLN A 48 3.85 10.84 0.24
C GLN A 48 3.61 9.63 1.15
N ARG A 49 3.22 9.86 2.41
CA ARG A 49 2.92 8.77 3.35
C ARG A 49 1.68 7.98 2.93
N THR A 50 0.65 8.66 2.43
CA THR A 50 -0.58 8.02 1.95
C THR A 50 -0.30 7.14 0.73
N GLU A 51 0.49 7.61 -0.22
CA GLU A 51 0.91 6.85 -1.39
C GLU A 51 1.75 5.62 -1.01
N GLU A 52 2.72 5.79 -0.12
CA GLU A 52 3.55 4.67 0.33
C GLU A 52 2.72 3.62 1.09
N GLN A 53 1.81 4.05 1.96
CA GLN A 53 0.90 3.14 2.65
C GLN A 53 0.03 2.36 1.65
N ARG A 54 -0.53 3.04 0.65
CA ARG A 54 -1.33 2.39 -0.39
C ARG A 54 -0.51 1.33 -1.15
N ARG A 55 0.72 1.65 -1.53
CA ARG A 55 1.62 0.70 -2.19
C ARG A 55 1.92 -0.53 -1.33
N GLN A 56 2.14 -0.33 -0.04
CA GLN A 56 2.35 -1.41 0.92
C GLN A 56 1.11 -2.28 1.07
N ASP A 57 -0.08 -1.69 1.14
CA ASP A 57 -1.35 -2.42 1.24
C ASP A 57 -1.63 -3.25 -0.02
N ILE A 58 -1.36 -2.70 -1.22
CA ILE A 58 -1.45 -3.43 -2.49
C ILE A 58 -0.51 -4.64 -2.49
N LEU A 59 0.76 -4.42 -2.16
CA LEU A 59 1.75 -5.51 -2.13
C LEU A 59 1.43 -6.57 -1.07
N ALA A 60 0.94 -6.16 0.09
CA ALA A 60 0.53 -7.09 1.14
C ALA A 60 -0.65 -7.95 0.68
N ALA A 61 -1.66 -7.36 0.06
CA ALA A 61 -2.81 -8.08 -0.49
C ALA A 61 -2.38 -9.06 -1.59
N ALA A 62 -1.54 -8.62 -2.54
CA ALA A 62 -1.05 -9.48 -3.60
C ALA A 62 -0.21 -10.65 -3.08
N ARG A 63 0.71 -10.41 -2.14
CA ARG A 63 1.50 -11.47 -1.50
C ARG A 63 0.63 -12.48 -0.77
N GLN A 64 -0.36 -12.00 -0.02
CA GLN A 64 -1.29 -12.87 0.70
C GLN A 64 -2.15 -13.70 -0.27
N SER A 65 -2.63 -13.11 -1.36
CA SER A 65 -3.38 -13.84 -2.39
C SER A 65 -2.53 -14.92 -3.06
N ALA A 66 -1.31 -14.58 -3.46
CA ALA A 66 -0.38 -15.56 -4.05
C ALA A 66 -0.05 -16.69 -3.07
N LEU A 67 0.16 -16.38 -1.78
CA LEU A 67 0.41 -17.36 -0.74
C LEU A 67 -0.79 -18.29 -0.55
N ASN A 68 -2.00 -17.75 -0.46
CA ASN A 68 -3.24 -18.54 -0.32
C ASN A 68 -3.46 -19.45 -1.55
N PHE A 69 -3.13 -18.96 -2.75
CA PHE A 69 -3.29 -19.71 -3.99
C PHE A 69 -2.25 -20.83 -4.16
N THR A 70 -1.03 -20.63 -3.65
CA THR A 70 0.07 -21.61 -3.76
C THR A 70 0.22 -22.53 -2.56
N SER A 71 -0.54 -22.30 -1.48
CA SER A 71 -0.50 -23.10 -0.25
C SER A 71 -1.85 -23.76 -0.01
N LEU A 72 -1.87 -25.07 -0.03
CA LEU A 72 -3.07 -25.85 0.25
C LEU A 72 -2.73 -27.18 0.93
N ASP A 73 -3.64 -27.65 1.77
CA ASP A 73 -3.55 -28.96 2.41
C ASP A 73 -4.91 -29.68 2.26
N TYR A 74 -4.90 -30.85 1.63
CA TYR A 74 -6.13 -31.63 1.41
C TYR A 74 -6.90 -31.92 2.71
N ARG A 75 -6.22 -31.93 3.87
CA ARG A 75 -6.84 -32.15 5.18
C ARG A 75 -7.64 -30.94 5.68
N HIS A 76 -7.33 -29.76 5.15
CA HIS A 76 -7.91 -28.48 5.57
C HIS A 76 -8.33 -27.61 4.38
N TYR A 77 -8.62 -28.25 3.24
CA TYR A 77 -8.88 -27.53 1.98
C TYR A 77 -10.07 -26.57 2.08
N ASP A 78 -11.10 -26.90 2.90
CA ASP A 78 -12.22 -25.98 3.12
C ASP A 78 -11.78 -24.64 3.72
N ARG A 79 -10.85 -24.68 4.68
CA ARG A 79 -10.24 -23.46 5.25
C ARG A 79 -9.38 -22.74 4.23
N ASP A 80 -8.56 -23.46 3.48
CA ASP A 80 -7.62 -22.90 2.54
C ASP A 80 -8.35 -22.26 1.36
N SER A 81 -9.37 -22.91 0.82
CA SER A 81 -10.25 -22.34 -0.21
C SER A 81 -11.05 -21.13 0.29
N ALA A 82 -11.53 -21.16 1.54
CA ALA A 82 -12.19 -20.00 2.15
C ALA A 82 -11.24 -18.79 2.28
N ASN A 83 -9.94 -19.01 2.53
CA ASN A 83 -8.95 -17.94 2.57
C ASN A 83 -8.73 -17.31 1.18
N VAL A 84 -8.73 -18.11 0.11
CA VAL A 84 -8.70 -17.58 -1.27
C VAL A 84 -9.93 -16.72 -1.52
N LEU A 85 -11.14 -17.24 -1.27
CA LEU A 85 -12.41 -16.54 -1.49
C LEU A 85 -12.52 -15.23 -0.68
N LYS A 86 -11.93 -15.18 0.51
CA LYS A 86 -11.92 -14.01 1.39
C LYS A 86 -11.07 -12.87 0.83
N GLY A 87 -10.06 -13.21 0.04
CA GLY A 87 -9.19 -12.25 -0.64
C GLY A 87 -9.60 -11.97 -2.09
N ALA A 88 -10.68 -12.58 -2.58
CA ALA A 88 -11.13 -12.51 -3.96
C ALA A 88 -12.41 -11.69 -4.13
N THR A 89 -12.60 -11.14 -5.33
CA THR A 89 -13.82 -10.43 -5.74
C THR A 89 -14.13 -10.70 -7.23
N GLY A 90 -15.31 -10.27 -7.69
CA GLY A 90 -15.73 -10.35 -9.09
C GLY A 90 -15.73 -11.77 -9.65
N ASP A 91 -15.49 -11.87 -10.95
CA ASP A 91 -15.55 -13.12 -11.71
C ASP A 91 -14.57 -14.18 -11.19
N PHE A 92 -13.39 -13.78 -10.75
CA PHE A 92 -12.43 -14.72 -10.17
C PHE A 92 -13.00 -15.42 -8.93
N LYS A 93 -13.63 -14.67 -8.03
CA LYS A 93 -14.27 -15.22 -6.84
C LYS A 93 -15.37 -16.22 -7.19
N ASP A 94 -16.23 -15.86 -8.14
CA ASP A 94 -17.38 -16.69 -8.54
C ASP A 94 -16.92 -17.98 -9.22
N GLN A 95 -15.94 -17.88 -10.12
CA GLN A 95 -15.36 -19.06 -10.80
C GLN A 95 -14.64 -19.98 -9.80
N PHE A 96 -13.85 -19.43 -8.88
CA PHE A 96 -13.17 -20.23 -7.88
C PHE A 96 -14.16 -20.90 -6.93
N ALA A 97 -15.21 -20.21 -6.49
CA ALA A 97 -16.26 -20.78 -5.66
C ALA A 97 -16.98 -21.93 -6.35
N ALA A 98 -17.32 -21.77 -7.64
CA ALA A 98 -17.99 -22.81 -8.42
C ALA A 98 -17.15 -24.09 -8.57
N GLN A 99 -15.82 -23.97 -8.62
CA GLN A 99 -14.89 -25.09 -8.78
C GLN A 99 -14.47 -25.73 -7.45
N THR A 100 -14.72 -25.07 -6.31
CA THR A 100 -14.20 -25.50 -4.98
C THR A 100 -14.60 -26.94 -4.64
N ALA A 101 -15.85 -27.36 -4.92
CA ALA A 101 -16.32 -28.69 -4.60
C ALA A 101 -15.60 -29.80 -5.41
N GLU A 102 -15.28 -29.53 -6.66
CA GLU A 102 -14.52 -30.46 -7.52
C GLU A 102 -13.05 -30.51 -7.12
N LEU A 103 -12.46 -29.35 -6.87
CA LEU A 103 -11.08 -29.23 -6.39
C LEU A 103 -10.90 -29.95 -5.04
N THR A 104 -11.86 -29.86 -4.12
CA THR A 104 -11.83 -30.58 -2.83
C THR A 104 -11.68 -32.09 -3.05
N LYS A 105 -12.48 -32.66 -3.97
CA LYS A 105 -12.39 -34.07 -4.30
C LYS A 105 -11.06 -34.46 -4.91
N LEU A 106 -10.57 -33.63 -5.83
CA LEU A 106 -9.30 -33.85 -6.54
C LEU A 106 -8.11 -33.81 -5.59
N VAL A 107 -8.01 -32.78 -4.72
CA VAL A 107 -6.90 -32.65 -3.78
C VAL A 107 -6.93 -33.73 -2.71
N ALA A 108 -8.13 -34.15 -2.27
CA ALA A 108 -8.30 -35.24 -1.31
C ALA A 108 -7.87 -36.60 -1.92
N ALA A 109 -8.29 -36.89 -3.15
CA ALA A 109 -7.95 -38.15 -3.84
C ALA A 109 -6.43 -38.28 -4.04
N ASN A 110 -5.77 -37.17 -4.36
CA ASN A 110 -4.31 -37.14 -4.56
C ASN A 110 -3.52 -36.93 -3.25
N LYS A 111 -4.18 -36.68 -2.12
CA LYS A 111 -3.55 -36.28 -0.84
C LYS A 111 -2.57 -35.12 -1.03
N SER A 112 -2.99 -34.13 -1.81
CA SER A 112 -2.12 -33.03 -2.20
C SER A 112 -1.88 -32.06 -1.04
N VAL A 113 -0.61 -31.75 -0.80
CA VAL A 113 -0.16 -30.69 0.10
C VAL A 113 0.80 -29.79 -0.66
N SER A 114 0.55 -28.52 -0.64
CA SER A 114 1.37 -27.49 -1.27
C SER A 114 1.78 -26.46 -0.23
N GLN A 115 3.07 -26.15 -0.17
CA GLN A 115 3.65 -25.15 0.73
C GLN A 115 4.27 -24.05 -0.11
N GLY A 116 3.54 -22.95 -0.27
CA GLY A 116 3.94 -21.79 -1.04
C GLY A 116 4.82 -20.83 -0.27
N GLN A 117 5.70 -20.15 -1.00
CA GLN A 117 6.51 -19.04 -0.52
C GLN A 117 6.57 -17.97 -1.60
N VAL A 118 6.22 -16.74 -1.24
CA VAL A 118 6.40 -15.60 -2.15
C VAL A 118 7.85 -15.17 -2.10
N LEU A 119 8.50 -15.16 -3.26
CA LEU A 119 9.89 -14.72 -3.41
C LEU A 119 9.97 -13.23 -3.63
N GLU A 120 9.14 -12.70 -4.57
CA GLU A 120 9.15 -11.28 -4.91
C GLU A 120 7.77 -10.85 -5.39
N ALA A 121 7.44 -9.57 -5.20
CA ALA A 121 6.22 -8.95 -5.72
C ALA A 121 6.50 -7.50 -6.10
N GLY A 122 6.05 -7.11 -7.29
CA GLY A 122 6.23 -5.76 -7.83
C GLY A 122 4.96 -5.21 -8.47
N ILE A 123 4.61 -3.96 -8.15
CA ILE A 123 3.48 -3.26 -8.76
C ILE A 123 3.91 -2.79 -10.14
N THR A 124 3.18 -3.20 -11.18
CA THR A 124 3.38 -2.73 -12.56
C THR A 124 2.48 -1.56 -12.91
N ARG A 125 1.31 -1.49 -12.28
CA ARG A 125 0.34 -0.39 -12.42
C ARG A 125 -0.47 -0.29 -11.12
N ALA A 126 -0.77 0.94 -10.69
CA ALA A 126 -1.71 1.20 -9.60
C ALA A 126 -2.36 2.57 -9.76
N ASP A 127 -3.63 2.64 -9.40
CA ASP A 127 -4.40 3.85 -9.18
C ASP A 127 -5.22 3.73 -7.88
N ASP A 128 -6.18 4.63 -7.63
CA ASP A 128 -6.95 4.65 -6.37
C ASP A 128 -7.92 3.46 -6.23
N ARG A 129 -8.26 2.78 -7.33
CA ARG A 129 -9.29 1.74 -7.38
C ARG A 129 -8.78 0.40 -7.87
N SER A 130 -7.68 0.38 -8.61
CA SER A 130 -7.16 -0.83 -9.23
C SER A 130 -5.64 -0.90 -9.16
N ALA A 131 -5.11 -2.10 -9.14
CA ALA A 131 -3.68 -2.34 -9.21
C ALA A 131 -3.38 -3.64 -9.94
N ARG A 132 -2.23 -3.69 -10.62
CA ARG A 132 -1.66 -4.89 -11.21
C ARG A 132 -0.31 -5.18 -10.59
N VAL A 133 -0.14 -6.40 -10.11
CA VAL A 133 1.06 -6.85 -9.40
C VAL A 133 1.57 -8.13 -10.05
N LEU A 134 2.87 -8.16 -10.32
CA LEU A 134 3.56 -9.41 -10.68
C LEU A 134 4.13 -10.03 -9.41
N VAL A 135 3.89 -11.33 -9.24
CA VAL A 135 4.38 -12.09 -8.08
C VAL A 135 5.13 -13.32 -8.56
N VAL A 136 6.31 -13.54 -8.01
CA VAL A 136 7.07 -14.78 -8.16
C VAL A 136 6.93 -15.55 -6.86
N ALA A 137 6.44 -16.79 -6.97
CA ALA A 137 6.27 -17.67 -5.82
C ALA A 137 6.80 -19.06 -6.12
N ASP A 138 7.45 -19.67 -5.15
CA ASP A 138 7.79 -21.09 -5.17
C ASP A 138 6.80 -21.87 -4.33
N SER A 139 6.60 -23.13 -4.67
CA SER A 139 5.85 -24.06 -3.86
C SER A 139 6.48 -25.45 -3.90
N LYS A 140 6.50 -26.11 -2.74
CA LYS A 140 6.81 -27.52 -2.64
C LYS A 140 5.51 -28.32 -2.59
N VAL A 141 5.24 -29.07 -3.66
CA VAL A 141 4.01 -29.88 -3.80
C VAL A 141 4.33 -31.35 -3.51
N THR A 142 3.63 -31.94 -2.54
CA THR A 142 3.65 -33.39 -2.26
C THR A 142 2.27 -33.96 -2.56
N ASN A 143 2.26 -35.16 -3.13
CA ASN A 143 1.03 -35.91 -3.40
C ASN A 143 1.34 -37.40 -3.51
N THR A 144 0.34 -38.23 -3.82
CA THR A 144 0.52 -39.69 -3.97
C THR A 144 1.51 -40.06 -5.08
N ALA A 145 1.64 -39.27 -6.14
CA ALA A 145 2.56 -39.49 -7.25
C ALA A 145 3.98 -38.96 -6.98
N ALA A 146 4.10 -37.93 -6.10
CA ALA A 146 5.37 -37.29 -5.75
C ALA A 146 5.52 -37.15 -4.23
N PRO A 147 5.70 -38.25 -3.47
CA PRO A 147 5.74 -38.24 -2.01
C PRO A 147 6.97 -37.53 -1.44
N GLN A 148 8.05 -37.43 -2.21
CA GLN A 148 9.26 -36.70 -1.81
C GLN A 148 9.14 -35.18 -2.01
N GLY A 149 8.07 -34.76 -2.69
CA GLY A 149 7.82 -33.37 -3.04
C GLY A 149 8.51 -32.92 -4.31
N GLN A 150 7.82 -32.08 -5.06
CA GLN A 150 8.29 -31.45 -6.28
C GLN A 150 8.25 -29.93 -6.09
N ALA A 151 9.37 -29.26 -6.34
CA ALA A 151 9.41 -27.81 -6.37
C ALA A 151 8.76 -27.29 -7.66
N ARG A 152 7.99 -26.23 -7.53
CA ARG A 152 7.34 -25.51 -8.63
C ARG A 152 7.50 -24.02 -8.42
N THR A 153 7.93 -23.33 -9.47
CA THR A 153 7.97 -21.87 -9.50
C THR A 153 6.79 -21.34 -10.30
N TYR A 154 6.07 -20.38 -9.74
CA TYR A 154 4.94 -19.71 -10.37
C TYR A 154 5.29 -18.25 -10.60
N ARG A 155 4.91 -17.74 -11.77
CA ARG A 155 4.88 -16.32 -12.08
C ARG A 155 3.43 -15.95 -12.28
N LEU A 156 2.93 -15.11 -11.41
CA LEU A 156 1.52 -14.72 -11.35
C LEU A 156 1.39 -13.24 -11.66
N GLN A 157 0.45 -12.89 -12.50
CA GLN A 157 -0.09 -11.55 -12.60
C GLN A 157 -1.39 -11.51 -11.83
N LEU A 158 -1.48 -10.61 -10.87
CA LEU A 158 -2.67 -10.40 -10.05
C LEU A 158 -3.25 -9.04 -10.35
N ASP A 159 -4.51 -9.00 -10.75
CA ASP A 159 -5.28 -7.77 -10.81
C ASP A 159 -6.08 -7.61 -9.52
N LEU A 160 -5.92 -6.45 -8.88
CA LEU A 160 -6.58 -6.12 -7.62
C LEU A 160 -7.50 -4.93 -7.79
N VAL A 161 -8.59 -4.93 -7.02
CA VAL A 161 -9.55 -3.82 -6.91
C VAL A 161 -9.69 -3.41 -5.45
N HIS A 162 -9.82 -2.10 -5.22
CA HIS A 162 -10.04 -1.55 -3.90
C HIS A 162 -11.54 -1.49 -3.59
N GLU A 163 -12.03 -2.38 -2.74
CA GLU A 163 -13.43 -2.49 -2.34
C GLU A 163 -13.57 -2.60 -0.83
N GLY A 164 -14.50 -1.85 -0.26
CA GLY A 164 -14.78 -1.90 1.18
C GLY A 164 -13.57 -1.58 2.07
N GLY A 165 -12.67 -0.72 1.60
CA GLY A 165 -11.44 -0.36 2.32
C GLY A 165 -10.34 -1.42 2.26
N ARG A 166 -10.43 -2.40 1.33
CA ARG A 166 -9.48 -3.50 1.18
C ARG A 166 -9.13 -3.71 -0.29
N TRP A 167 -7.90 -4.15 -0.54
CA TRP A 167 -7.48 -4.64 -1.85
C TRP A 167 -7.84 -6.12 -1.98
N LEU A 168 -8.65 -6.45 -2.98
CA LEU A 168 -9.13 -7.80 -3.27
C LEU A 168 -8.70 -8.21 -4.69
N THR A 169 -8.36 -9.46 -4.88
CA THR A 169 -7.96 -10.01 -6.17
C THR A 169 -9.18 -10.23 -7.05
N SER A 170 -9.20 -9.60 -8.21
CA SER A 170 -10.26 -9.73 -9.22
C SER A 170 -9.88 -10.67 -10.37
N ASP A 171 -8.57 -10.92 -10.57
CA ASP A 171 -8.08 -11.85 -11.59
C ASP A 171 -6.70 -12.39 -11.22
N VAL A 172 -6.41 -13.62 -11.71
CA VAL A 172 -5.13 -14.32 -11.53
C VAL A 172 -4.73 -14.99 -12.83
N GLU A 173 -3.62 -14.53 -13.41
CA GLU A 173 -3.05 -15.11 -14.63
C GLU A 173 -1.66 -15.70 -14.35
N PHE A 174 -1.37 -16.85 -14.97
CA PHE A 174 -0.03 -17.39 -15.03
C PHE A 174 0.73 -16.78 -16.21
N VAL A 175 1.85 -16.13 -15.91
CA VAL A 175 2.71 -15.51 -16.93
C VAL A 175 3.98 -16.33 -17.06
N GLY A 176 4.24 -16.83 -18.29
CA GLY A 176 5.33 -17.75 -18.62
C GLY A 176 6.67 -17.07 -18.84
#